data_c1e5dfbd8c7e73c27e3697c393dc987a
#
_entry.id   c1e5dfbd8c7e73c27e3697c393dc987a
#
_cell.length_a   1.000
_cell.length_b   1.000
_cell.length_c   1.000
_cell.angle_alpha   90.00
_cell.angle_beta   90.00
_cell.angle_gamma   90.00
#
_symmetry.space_group_name_H-M   'P 1'
#
loop_
_entity.id
_entity.type
_entity.pdbx_description
1 polymer ?
#
loop_
_entity_poly.entity_id
_entity_poly.type
_entity_poly.pdbx_seq_one_letter_code
_entity_poly.pdbx_strand_id
1 'polypeptide(L)'
;MGRLVQRGNKIGDFVFCGAINVCKTSVFELLKENFKELKGVDLRYNKTQKELKAKNIKRLKWLPKEDIPLTAFYSPISFDCLPQSTIERDERGIVNLSRIAEKRGGIIIPREQGKGLFFSSNLVSNYDFFSLKNSGFLLCTERVKDFCENNNFKNVVFLEMGDIV
;
A
#
# COMPACT_ATOMS: atom_id res chain seq x y z
N MET A 1 7.79 -9.09 -13.87
CA MET A 1 6.48 -9.73 -13.67
C MET A 1 6.43 -10.28 -12.25
N GLY A 2 5.77 -9.57 -11.34
CA GLY A 2 5.70 -9.95 -9.93
C GLY A 2 4.81 -11.18 -9.73
N ARG A 3 5.26 -12.13 -8.94
CA ARG A 3 4.50 -13.32 -8.56
C ARG A 3 3.80 -13.06 -7.25
N LEU A 4 2.47 -12.99 -7.25
CA LEU A 4 1.67 -13.00 -6.03
C LEU A 4 1.80 -14.36 -5.34
N VAL A 5 2.46 -14.38 -4.19
CA VAL A 5 2.49 -15.56 -3.30
C VAL A 5 1.54 -15.30 -2.15
N GLN A 6 0.35 -15.85 -2.22
CA GLN A 6 -0.62 -15.77 -1.13
C GLN A 6 -0.51 -16.99 -0.22
N ARG A 7 -0.47 -16.76 1.08
CA ARG A 7 -0.63 -17.83 2.08
C ARG A 7 -2.08 -17.84 2.56
N GLY A 8 -2.85 -18.82 2.10
CA GLY A 8 -4.25 -19.01 2.51
C GLY A 8 -5.22 -19.03 1.33
N ASN A 9 -6.47 -19.40 1.60
CA ASN A 9 -7.53 -19.58 0.60
C ASN A 9 -8.51 -18.40 0.54
N LYS A 10 -8.22 -17.29 1.22
CA LYS A 10 -9.03 -16.06 1.20
C LYS A 10 -8.14 -14.89 0.77
N ILE A 11 -8.65 -14.08 -0.15
CA ILE A 11 -8.05 -12.79 -0.50
C ILE A 11 -8.66 -11.72 0.41
N GLY A 12 -7.81 -11.02 1.15
CA GLY A 12 -8.22 -9.84 1.92
C GLY A 12 -8.59 -8.67 1.02
N ASP A 13 -9.05 -7.59 1.60
CA ASP A 13 -9.40 -6.39 0.85
C ASP A 13 -8.17 -5.73 0.25
N PHE A 14 -7.06 -5.76 0.99
CA PHE A 14 -5.73 -5.39 0.50
C PHE A 14 -4.83 -6.62 0.39
N VAL A 15 -3.94 -6.60 -0.60
CA VAL A 15 -3.05 -7.72 -0.92
C VAL A 15 -1.62 -7.20 -0.94
N PHE A 16 -0.74 -7.84 -0.18
CA PHE A 16 0.68 -7.52 -0.22
C PHE A 16 1.31 -8.05 -1.51
N CYS A 17 1.85 -7.16 -2.31
CA CYS A 17 2.49 -7.47 -3.60
C CYS A 17 3.86 -6.79 -3.75
N GLY A 18 4.73 -6.87 -2.75
CA GLY A 18 6.02 -6.20 -2.75
C GLY A 18 5.88 -4.67 -2.73
N ALA A 19 6.44 -3.99 -3.73
CA ALA A 19 6.39 -2.53 -3.84
C ALA A 19 5.11 -1.98 -4.51
N ILE A 20 4.12 -2.84 -4.79
CA ILE A 20 2.90 -2.44 -5.51
C ILE A 20 1.72 -2.51 -4.54
N ASN A 21 0.94 -1.43 -4.47
CA ASN A 21 -0.30 -1.40 -3.70
C ASN A 21 -1.40 -2.09 -4.51
N VAL A 22 -2.00 -3.12 -3.94
CA VAL A 22 -3.02 -3.93 -4.58
C VAL A 22 -4.20 -4.10 -3.64
N CYS A 23 -5.41 -3.98 -4.16
CA CYS A 23 -6.63 -4.30 -3.42
C CYS A 23 -7.66 -4.99 -4.34
N LYS A 24 -8.74 -5.47 -3.77
CA LYS A 24 -9.90 -5.90 -4.55
C LYS A 24 -10.41 -4.73 -5.39
N THR A 25 -10.83 -5.00 -6.61
CA THR A 25 -11.38 -3.95 -7.49
C THR A 25 -12.56 -3.22 -6.86
N SER A 26 -13.43 -3.93 -6.12
CA SER A 26 -14.55 -3.29 -5.39
C SER A 26 -14.07 -2.31 -4.30
N VAL A 27 -12.96 -2.62 -3.63
CA VAL A 27 -12.34 -1.70 -2.65
C VAL A 27 -11.73 -0.51 -3.36
N PHE A 28 -11.04 -0.74 -4.48
CA PHE A 28 -10.46 0.33 -5.27
C PHE A 28 -11.51 1.33 -5.78
N GLU A 29 -12.66 0.86 -6.25
CA GLU A 29 -13.74 1.74 -6.71
C GLU A 29 -14.26 2.63 -5.57
N LEU A 30 -14.47 2.08 -4.37
CA LEU A 30 -14.86 2.87 -3.20
C LEU A 30 -13.78 3.90 -2.80
N LEU A 31 -12.50 3.51 -2.85
CA LEU A 31 -11.41 4.44 -2.60
C LEU A 31 -11.39 5.56 -3.64
N LYS A 32 -11.54 5.25 -4.92
CA LYS A 32 -11.49 6.20 -6.02
C LYS A 32 -12.67 7.17 -6.04
N GLU A 33 -13.84 6.75 -5.60
CA GLU A 33 -15.01 7.62 -5.44
C GLU A 33 -14.73 8.75 -4.42
N ASN A 34 -13.98 8.45 -3.36
CA ASN A 34 -13.67 9.37 -2.28
C ASN A 34 -12.35 10.12 -2.48
N PHE A 35 -11.39 9.52 -3.19
CA PHE A 35 -10.02 10.02 -3.38
C PHE A 35 -9.68 10.04 -4.87
N LYS A 36 -10.00 11.16 -5.52
CA LYS A 36 -10.00 11.31 -6.99
C LYS A 36 -8.62 11.22 -7.63
N GLU A 37 -7.57 11.48 -6.88
CA GLU A 37 -6.17 11.39 -7.34
C GLU A 37 -5.72 9.96 -7.62
N LEU A 38 -6.39 8.94 -7.06
CA LEU A 38 -6.01 7.55 -7.26
C LEU A 38 -6.17 7.11 -8.71
N LYS A 39 -5.18 6.39 -9.19
CA LYS A 39 -5.18 5.69 -10.48
C LYS A 39 -5.05 4.20 -10.24
N GLY A 40 -5.78 3.41 -11.02
CA GLY A 40 -5.79 1.97 -10.93
C GLY A 40 -5.46 1.29 -12.26
N VAL A 41 -4.91 0.11 -12.15
CA VAL A 41 -4.66 -0.81 -13.29
C VAL A 41 -5.16 -2.19 -12.88
N ASP A 42 -6.05 -2.74 -13.68
CA ASP A 42 -6.60 -4.06 -13.42
C ASP A 42 -5.52 -5.14 -13.56
N LEU A 43 -5.48 -6.01 -12.58
CA LEU A 43 -4.56 -7.12 -12.56
C LEU A 43 -5.25 -8.38 -13.08
N ARG A 44 -4.57 -9.06 -14.00
CA ARG A 44 -5.01 -10.38 -14.49
C ARG A 44 -4.18 -11.47 -13.85
N TYR A 45 -4.85 -12.51 -13.37
CA TYR A 45 -4.18 -13.72 -12.94
C TYR A 45 -3.66 -14.48 -14.15
N ASN A 46 -2.34 -14.55 -14.29
CA ASN A 46 -1.71 -15.44 -15.26
C ASN A 46 -1.33 -16.75 -14.56
N LYS A 47 -2.14 -17.78 -14.75
CA LYS A 47 -1.77 -19.14 -14.33
C LYS A 47 -0.58 -19.60 -15.19
N THR A 48 0.50 -20.02 -14.56
CA THR A 48 1.63 -20.59 -15.28
C THR A 48 1.23 -21.92 -15.93
N GLN A 49 1.93 -22.32 -17.00
CA GLN A 49 1.72 -23.64 -17.64
C GLN A 49 1.81 -24.81 -16.64
N LYS A 50 2.68 -24.70 -15.62
CA LYS A 50 2.78 -25.68 -14.53
C LYS A 50 1.52 -25.72 -13.65
N GLU A 51 0.92 -24.58 -13.38
CA GLU A 51 -0.32 -24.46 -12.60
C GLU A 51 -1.53 -25.01 -13.38
N LEU A 52 -1.56 -24.77 -14.68
CA LEU A 52 -2.60 -25.31 -15.56
C LEU A 52 -2.51 -26.83 -15.74
N LYS A 53 -1.30 -27.40 -15.69
CA LYS A 53 -1.04 -28.83 -15.85
C LYS A 53 -1.00 -29.62 -14.54
N ALA A 54 -1.11 -28.97 -13.38
CA ALA A 54 -1.03 -29.64 -12.09
C ALA A 54 -2.22 -30.57 -11.88
N LYS A 55 -2.01 -31.88 -12.04
CA LYS A 55 -3.02 -32.93 -11.79
C LYS A 55 -3.52 -32.95 -10.33
N ASN A 56 -2.87 -32.26 -9.41
CA ASN A 56 -3.15 -32.26 -7.99
C ASN A 56 -3.40 -30.84 -7.48
N ILE A 57 -4.57 -30.29 -7.82
CA ILE A 57 -5.07 -28.97 -7.37
C ILE A 57 -5.07 -28.85 -5.83
N LYS A 58 -5.16 -29.98 -5.09
CA LYS A 58 -5.09 -29.99 -3.61
C LYS A 58 -3.76 -29.46 -3.05
N ARG A 59 -2.66 -29.50 -3.81
CA ARG A 59 -1.37 -28.92 -3.43
C ARG A 59 -1.27 -27.41 -3.72
N LEU A 60 -2.19 -26.87 -4.49
CA LEU A 60 -2.29 -25.43 -4.80
C LEU A 60 -3.29 -24.73 -3.87
N LYS A 61 -3.26 -25.05 -2.57
CA LYS A 61 -4.13 -24.47 -1.53
C LYS A 61 -4.09 -22.95 -1.42
N TRP A 62 -3.19 -22.33 -2.14
CA TRP A 62 -2.90 -20.89 -2.12
C TRP A 62 -3.51 -20.11 -3.29
N LEU A 63 -4.10 -20.79 -4.28
CA LEU A 63 -4.88 -20.09 -5.30
C LEU A 63 -6.33 -19.96 -4.83
N PRO A 64 -6.93 -18.77 -4.93
CA PRO A 64 -8.34 -18.60 -4.63
C PRO A 64 -9.16 -19.48 -5.56
N LYS A 65 -10.22 -20.06 -5.04
CA LYS A 65 -11.15 -20.89 -5.83
C LYS A 65 -11.92 -20.06 -6.87
N GLU A 66 -12.08 -18.76 -6.58
CA GLU A 66 -12.79 -17.81 -7.42
C GLU A 66 -11.79 -16.75 -7.92
N ASP A 67 -11.94 -16.33 -9.16
CA ASP A 67 -11.18 -15.22 -9.73
C ASP A 67 -11.75 -13.91 -9.14
N ILE A 68 -11.15 -13.44 -8.05
CA ILE A 68 -11.51 -12.17 -7.44
C ILE A 68 -10.77 -11.06 -8.20
N PRO A 69 -11.48 -10.11 -8.83
CA PRO A 69 -10.84 -8.98 -9.51
C PRO A 69 -9.97 -8.17 -8.55
N LEU A 70 -8.74 -7.89 -8.98
CA LEU A 70 -7.78 -7.09 -8.25
C LEU A 70 -7.34 -5.90 -9.07
N THR A 71 -7.08 -4.80 -8.40
CA THR A 71 -6.56 -3.56 -8.99
C THR A 71 -5.27 -3.17 -8.29
N ALA A 72 -4.21 -2.95 -9.06
CA ALA A 72 -3.02 -2.26 -8.59
C ALA A 72 -3.31 -0.75 -8.63
N PHE A 73 -2.93 -0.02 -7.59
CA PHE A 73 -3.23 1.41 -7.52
C PHE A 73 -2.04 2.24 -7.06
N TYR A 74 -2.07 3.51 -7.46
CA TYR A 74 -1.05 4.50 -7.14
C TYR A 74 -1.64 5.91 -7.19
N SER A 75 -0.94 6.87 -6.60
CA SER A 75 -1.19 8.29 -6.83
C SER A 75 -0.12 8.86 -7.76
N PRO A 76 -0.47 9.60 -8.81
CA PRO A 76 0.48 10.34 -9.63
C PRO A 76 1.02 11.58 -8.93
N ILE A 77 0.43 11.97 -7.80
CA ILE A 77 0.83 13.12 -7.00
C ILE A 77 2.07 12.75 -6.19
N SER A 78 3.08 13.62 -6.20
CA SER A 78 4.34 13.37 -5.51
C SER A 78 4.87 14.65 -4.89
N PHE A 79 5.26 14.57 -3.61
CA PHE A 79 5.82 15.69 -2.86
C PHE A 79 7.19 15.36 -2.29
N ASP A 80 8.04 16.38 -2.18
CA ASP A 80 9.21 16.32 -1.32
C ASP A 80 8.79 16.60 0.12
N CYS A 81 9.43 15.92 1.06
CA CYS A 81 9.31 16.26 2.47
C CYS A 81 10.14 17.51 2.78
N LEU A 82 9.74 18.21 3.85
CA LEU A 82 10.43 19.42 4.34
C LEU A 82 11.83 19.07 4.86
N PRO A 83 12.78 20.04 4.87
CA PRO A 83 14.17 19.82 5.30
C PRO A 83 14.34 19.28 6.72
N GLN A 84 13.41 19.59 7.62
CA GLN A 84 13.43 19.10 9.01
C GLN A 84 13.01 17.62 9.13
N SER A 85 12.60 16.97 8.04
CA SER A 85 12.23 15.56 8.07
C SER A 85 13.42 14.68 8.45
N THR A 86 13.20 13.77 9.38
CA THR A 86 14.20 12.79 9.79
C THR A 86 14.13 11.59 8.89
N ILE A 87 14.90 11.60 7.80
CA ILE A 87 14.96 10.50 6.83
C ILE A 87 16.40 10.05 6.66
N GLU A 88 16.57 8.73 6.61
CA GLU A 88 17.82 8.14 6.15
C GLU A 88 17.69 7.79 4.67
N ARG A 89 18.71 8.15 3.92
CA ARG A 89 18.84 7.76 2.50
C ARG A 89 20.05 6.86 2.35
N ASP A 90 19.93 5.85 1.52
CA ASP A 90 21.08 5.04 1.13
C ASP A 90 21.99 5.83 0.15
N GLU A 91 23.12 5.22 -0.24
CA GLU A 91 24.08 5.79 -1.19
C GLU A 91 23.46 6.15 -2.56
N ARG A 92 22.29 5.55 -2.89
CA ARG A 92 21.52 5.82 -4.12
C ARG A 92 20.42 6.86 -3.90
N GLY A 93 20.30 7.43 -2.70
CA GLY A 93 19.28 8.39 -2.34
C GLY A 93 17.91 7.77 -2.03
N ILE A 94 17.83 6.44 -1.90
CA ILE A 94 16.57 5.75 -1.57
C ILE A 94 16.27 5.92 -0.08
N VAL A 95 15.03 6.31 0.21
CA VAL A 95 14.57 6.56 1.58
C VAL A 95 14.29 5.24 2.30
N ASN A 96 14.77 5.12 3.54
CA ASN A 96 14.48 4.01 4.43
C ASN A 96 13.39 4.37 5.44
N LEU A 97 12.14 4.14 5.11
CA LEU A 97 11.01 4.43 5.99
C LEU A 97 10.86 3.48 7.17
N SER A 98 11.45 2.27 7.11
CA SER A 98 11.30 1.28 8.19
C SER A 98 11.94 1.73 9.52
N ARG A 99 12.75 2.78 9.50
CA ARG A 99 13.34 3.38 10.71
C ARG A 99 12.48 4.49 11.32
N ILE A 100 11.40 4.89 10.67
CA ILE A 100 10.47 5.88 11.22
C ILE A 100 9.43 5.18 12.08
N ALA A 101 8.69 4.26 11.50
CA ALA A 101 7.73 3.41 12.19
C ALA A 101 7.69 2.05 11.51
N GLU A 102 7.46 0.98 12.26
CA GLU A 102 7.41 -0.36 11.69
C GLU A 102 6.36 -1.25 12.37
N LYS A 103 5.98 -2.32 11.67
CA LYS A 103 5.22 -3.43 12.26
C LYS A 103 6.09 -4.67 12.32
N ARG A 104 6.42 -5.12 13.54
CA ARG A 104 7.24 -6.31 13.77
C ARG A 104 6.48 -7.30 14.66
N GLY A 105 6.35 -8.56 14.20
CA GLY A 105 5.70 -9.62 14.99
C GLY A 105 4.25 -9.32 15.40
N GLY A 106 3.53 -8.49 14.64
CA GLY A 106 2.15 -8.06 14.97
C GLY A 106 2.07 -6.79 15.83
N ILE A 107 3.19 -6.30 16.37
CA ILE A 107 3.27 -5.09 17.18
C ILE A 107 3.63 -3.91 16.27
N ILE A 108 2.92 -2.79 16.44
CA ILE A 108 3.27 -1.53 15.81
C ILE A 108 4.27 -0.83 16.73
N ILE A 109 5.44 -0.51 16.20
CA ILE A 109 6.45 0.33 16.83
C ILE A 109 6.22 1.73 16.25
N PRO A 110 5.70 2.67 17.06
CA PRO A 110 5.42 4.02 16.59
C PRO A 110 6.71 4.79 16.31
N ARG A 111 6.62 5.84 15.53
CA ARG A 111 7.71 6.80 15.38
C ARG A 111 8.03 7.51 16.70
N GLU A 112 9.25 7.94 16.84
CA GLU A 112 9.65 8.84 17.94
C GLU A 112 9.00 10.21 17.75
N GLN A 113 8.55 10.80 18.85
CA GLN A 113 7.95 12.14 18.83
C GLN A 113 8.89 13.16 18.19
N GLY A 114 8.39 13.96 17.28
CA GLY A 114 9.16 14.99 16.58
C GLY A 114 10.10 14.47 15.49
N LYS A 115 10.12 13.15 15.23
CA LYS A 115 10.83 12.54 14.11
C LYS A 115 9.85 12.07 13.05
N GLY A 116 10.34 11.91 11.82
CA GLY A 116 9.54 11.39 10.71
C GLY A 116 9.53 12.30 9.50
N LEU A 117 8.52 12.15 8.68
CA LEU A 117 8.32 12.96 7.49
C LEU A 117 7.47 14.18 7.83
N PHE A 118 7.87 15.33 7.33
CA PHE A 118 7.10 16.57 7.47
C PHE A 118 6.74 17.07 6.07
N PHE A 119 5.48 17.43 5.88
CA PHE A 119 4.99 17.97 4.61
C PHE A 119 4.31 19.30 4.84
N SER A 120 4.45 20.20 3.87
CA SER A 120 3.75 21.49 3.92
C SER A 120 2.25 21.30 3.70
N SER A 121 1.44 21.83 4.62
CA SER A 121 -0.03 21.84 4.51
C SER A 121 -0.52 22.48 3.21
N ASN A 122 0.15 23.52 2.72
CA ASN A 122 -0.20 24.18 1.46
C ASN A 122 -0.08 23.26 0.24
N LEU A 123 0.80 22.25 0.29
CA LEU A 123 1.00 21.32 -0.82
C LEU A 123 0.03 20.12 -0.73
N VAL A 124 -0.24 19.65 0.48
CA VAL A 124 -0.98 18.40 0.71
C VAL A 124 -2.48 18.64 0.87
N SER A 125 -2.93 19.86 1.20
CA SER A 125 -4.32 20.18 1.56
C SER A 125 -5.42 19.68 0.59
N ASN A 126 -5.06 19.42 -0.67
CA ASN A 126 -6.01 18.98 -1.70
C ASN A 126 -5.90 17.48 -2.04
N TYR A 127 -5.03 16.74 -1.36
CA TYR A 127 -4.73 15.35 -1.72
C TYR A 127 -4.65 14.48 -0.48
N ASP A 128 -5.32 13.37 -0.54
CA ASP A 128 -5.32 12.37 0.54
C ASP A 128 -4.33 11.24 0.28
N PHE A 129 -4.00 10.97 -1.00
CA PHE A 129 -2.97 10.03 -1.41
C PHE A 129 -1.87 10.71 -2.22
N PHE A 130 -0.64 10.51 -1.81
CA PHE A 130 0.52 11.05 -2.53
C PHE A 130 1.73 10.14 -2.33
N SER A 131 2.72 10.27 -3.20
CA SER A 131 3.97 9.56 -3.10
C SER A 131 5.06 10.47 -2.54
N LEU A 132 5.95 9.91 -1.74
CA LEU A 132 7.19 10.60 -1.39
C LEU A 132 8.10 10.59 -2.63
N LYS A 133 8.52 11.77 -3.08
CA LYS A 133 9.36 11.93 -4.28
C LYS A 133 10.66 11.11 -4.17
N ASN A 134 11.07 10.51 -5.27
CA ASN A 134 12.21 9.60 -5.33
C ASN A 134 12.09 8.37 -4.40
N SER A 135 10.86 7.97 -4.08
CA SER A 135 10.59 6.73 -3.35
C SER A 135 9.47 5.96 -4.03
N GLY A 136 9.35 4.68 -3.72
CA GLY A 136 8.22 3.85 -4.16
C GLY A 136 7.06 3.83 -3.16
N PHE A 137 7.07 4.71 -2.15
CA PHE A 137 6.10 4.67 -1.07
C PHE A 137 4.89 5.54 -1.37
N LEU A 138 3.71 4.94 -1.25
CA LEU A 138 2.44 5.64 -1.24
C LEU A 138 2.11 6.00 0.22
N LEU A 139 1.91 7.27 0.45
CA LEU A 139 1.49 7.85 1.73
C LEU A 139 0.04 8.27 1.64
N CYS A 140 -0.60 8.41 2.78
CA CYS A 140 -1.97 8.89 2.87
C CYS A 140 -2.19 9.74 4.12
N THR A 141 -3.23 10.58 4.07
CA THR A 141 -3.70 11.34 5.22
C THR A 141 -4.48 10.46 6.20
N GLU A 142 -4.71 10.95 7.42
CA GLU A 142 -5.54 10.29 8.42
C GLU A 142 -6.97 10.05 7.91
N ARG A 143 -7.50 10.93 7.07
CA ARG A 143 -8.82 10.78 6.45
C ARG A 143 -8.95 9.47 5.69
N VAL A 144 -7.89 8.99 5.02
CA VAL A 144 -7.89 7.67 4.35
C VAL A 144 -7.94 6.54 5.35
N LYS A 145 -7.17 6.65 6.43
CA LYS A 145 -7.19 5.66 7.52
C LYS A 145 -8.60 5.53 8.09
N ASP A 146 -9.22 6.66 8.47
CA ASP A 146 -10.58 6.69 9.02
C ASP A 146 -11.59 6.10 8.04
N PHE A 147 -11.48 6.42 6.75
CA PHE A 147 -12.31 5.84 5.72
C PHE A 147 -12.18 4.31 5.65
N CYS A 148 -10.96 3.79 5.68
CA CYS A 148 -10.71 2.35 5.64
C CYS A 148 -11.22 1.64 6.91
N GLU A 149 -11.06 2.25 8.08
CA GLU A 149 -11.53 1.72 9.36
C GLU A 149 -13.07 1.71 9.43
N ASN A 150 -13.72 2.80 9.02
CA ASN A 150 -15.18 2.93 8.98
C ASN A 150 -15.83 1.92 8.01
N ASN A 151 -15.15 1.59 6.92
CA ASN A 151 -15.59 0.54 5.98
C ASN A 151 -15.16 -0.87 6.41
N ASN A 152 -14.50 -1.01 7.56
CA ASN A 152 -14.03 -2.30 8.09
C ASN A 152 -13.14 -3.08 7.11
N PHE A 153 -12.34 -2.41 6.27
CA PHE A 153 -11.44 -3.07 5.35
C PHE A 153 -10.41 -3.91 6.09
N LYS A 154 -10.11 -5.08 5.54
CA LYS A 154 -9.21 -6.07 6.15
C LYS A 154 -7.86 -6.12 5.42
N ASN A 155 -6.83 -6.56 6.15
CA ASN A 155 -5.45 -6.69 5.65
C ASN A 155 -4.79 -5.36 5.26
N VAL A 156 -5.17 -4.27 5.90
CA VAL A 156 -4.48 -2.99 5.84
C VAL A 156 -4.00 -2.61 7.23
N VAL A 157 -2.85 -1.99 7.31
CA VAL A 157 -2.28 -1.45 8.54
C VAL A 157 -1.68 -0.10 8.20
N PHE A 158 -2.04 0.90 8.97
CA PHE A 158 -1.51 2.24 8.84
C PHE A 158 -0.38 2.44 9.85
N LEU A 159 0.72 3.00 9.39
CA LEU A 159 1.84 3.41 10.22
C LEU A 159 1.95 4.93 10.13
N GLU A 160 2.01 5.57 11.28
CA GLU A 160 2.21 7.02 11.36
C GLU A 160 3.65 7.35 10.99
N MET A 161 3.82 8.01 9.85
CA MET A 161 5.14 8.29 9.28
C MET A 161 5.58 9.73 9.47
N GLY A 162 4.70 10.64 9.84
CA GLY A 162 5.01 12.05 9.98
C GLY A 162 3.79 12.96 10.12
N ASP A 163 4.02 14.26 9.94
CA ASP A 163 3.00 15.28 10.11
C ASP A 163 2.87 16.18 8.87
N ILE A 164 1.69 16.75 8.71
CA ILE A 164 1.41 17.84 7.78
C ILE A 164 1.41 19.13 8.60
N VAL A 165 2.33 20.06 8.30
CA VAL A 165 2.60 21.29 9.06
C VAL A 165 2.45 22.54 8.22
#